data_2d2944e89c48a344e210e33f8c61b470
#
_entry.id   2d2944e89c48a344e210e33f8c61b470
#
_cell.length_a   1.000
_cell.length_b   1.000
_cell.length_c   1.000
_cell.angle_alpha   90.00
_cell.angle_beta   90.00
_cell.angle_gamma   90.00
#
_symmetry.space_group_name_H-M   'P 1'
#
loop_
_entity.id
_entity.type
_entity.pdbx_description
1 polymer ?
#
loop_
_entity_poly.entity_id
_entity_poly.type
_entity_poly.pdbx_seq_one_letter_code
_entity_poly.pdbx_strand_id
1 'polypeptide(L)'
;GKDIHLPERKTEKSAGYDIECGEDIDLIPHQVTLIKTGLKAYMKDDEYLAIFIRSSMAIKKGLFLANSTGIIDADYYNNEDNEGHLMVAVYNTKDEPFHVNKGDRVAQGIFTKYLTMDDDHAEGVRTGGVGSTGVK
;
A
#
# COMPACT_ATOMS: atom_id res chain seq x y z
N GLY A 1 -12.47 2.41 10.17
CA GLY A 1 -13.75 2.30 10.81
C GLY A 1 -13.92 1.00 11.58
N LYS A 2 -15.05 0.86 12.20
CA LYS A 2 -15.32 -0.32 13.04
C LYS A 2 -15.23 -1.64 12.30
N ASP A 3 -15.49 -1.59 10.99
CA ASP A 3 -15.53 -2.82 10.19
C ASP A 3 -14.20 -3.14 9.51
N ILE A 4 -13.16 -2.40 9.84
CA ILE A 4 -11.84 -2.63 9.27
C ILE A 4 -11.09 -3.62 10.15
N HIS A 5 -10.62 -4.70 9.56
CA HIS A 5 -9.83 -5.69 10.28
C HIS A 5 -8.35 -5.31 10.21
N LEU A 6 -7.64 -5.47 11.31
CA LEU A 6 -6.20 -5.27 11.31
C LEU A 6 -5.53 -6.36 10.48
N PRO A 7 -4.46 -6.03 9.75
CA PRO A 7 -3.74 -7.03 8.96
C PRO A 7 -3.18 -8.16 9.81
N GLU A 8 -3.13 -9.35 9.22
CA GLU A 8 -2.62 -10.53 9.89
C GLU A 8 -1.64 -11.28 8.99
N ARG A 9 -0.64 -11.89 9.64
CA ARG A 9 0.17 -12.92 8.96
C ARG A 9 -0.56 -14.24 9.12
N LYS A 10 -0.71 -14.98 8.03
CA LYS A 10 -1.49 -16.23 8.06
C LYS A 10 -0.72 -17.42 8.61
N THR A 11 0.61 -17.39 8.59
CA THR A 11 1.41 -18.46 9.15
C THR A 11 2.56 -17.89 9.98
N GLU A 12 3.11 -18.71 10.85
CA GLU A 12 4.19 -18.29 11.74
C GLU A 12 5.42 -17.76 11.00
N LYS A 13 5.68 -18.29 9.82
CA LYS A 13 6.88 -17.91 9.04
C LYS A 13 6.56 -17.11 7.78
N SER A 14 5.36 -16.57 7.68
CA SER A 14 5.01 -15.65 6.62
C SER A 14 5.59 -14.27 6.90
N ALA A 15 6.21 -13.65 5.90
CA ALA A 15 6.76 -12.31 6.06
C ALA A 15 5.68 -11.24 5.98
N GLY A 16 4.65 -11.47 5.16
CA GLY A 16 3.68 -10.44 4.85
C GLY A 16 2.43 -10.47 5.70
N TYR A 17 1.91 -9.29 6.00
CA TYR A 17 0.61 -9.11 6.61
C TYR A 17 -0.41 -8.92 5.48
N ASP A 18 -1.50 -9.68 5.50
CA ASP A 18 -2.55 -9.54 4.50
C ASP A 18 -3.30 -8.23 4.70
N ILE A 19 -3.49 -7.50 3.60
CA ILE A 19 -4.19 -6.22 3.61
C ILE A 19 -5.50 -6.39 2.85
N GLU A 20 -6.59 -6.03 3.50
CA GLU A 20 -7.93 -6.15 2.94
C GLU A 20 -8.39 -4.84 2.32
N CYS A 21 -9.26 -4.97 1.33
CA CYS A 21 -9.94 -3.82 0.76
C CYS A 21 -10.89 -3.24 1.80
N GLY A 22 -10.88 -1.92 1.95
CA GLY A 22 -11.71 -1.24 2.96
C GLY A 22 -13.10 -0.85 2.48
N GLU A 23 -13.41 -1.09 1.22
CA GLU A 23 -14.70 -0.71 0.63
C GLU A 23 -15.00 -1.60 -0.58
N ASP A 24 -16.27 -1.66 -0.97
CA ASP A 24 -16.63 -2.30 -2.24
C ASP A 24 -16.19 -1.38 -3.37
N ILE A 25 -15.50 -1.90 -4.37
CA ILE A 25 -14.99 -1.06 -5.45
C ILE A 25 -14.81 -1.88 -6.72
N ASP A 26 -15.04 -1.24 -7.87
CA ASP A 26 -14.76 -1.85 -9.16
C ASP A 26 -13.43 -1.34 -9.70
N LEU A 27 -12.59 -2.27 -10.13
CA LEU A 27 -11.32 -1.94 -10.76
C LEU A 27 -11.57 -1.81 -12.26
N ILE A 28 -11.49 -0.58 -12.75
CA ILE A 28 -11.83 -0.24 -14.13
C ILE A 28 -10.76 -0.75 -15.09
N PRO A 29 -11.15 -1.35 -16.24
CA PRO A 29 -10.19 -1.84 -17.21
C PRO A 29 -9.20 -0.78 -17.68
N HIS A 30 -7.94 -1.17 -17.78
CA HIS A 30 -6.87 -0.34 -18.36
C HIS A 30 -6.70 1.00 -17.66
N GLN A 31 -6.99 1.03 -16.36
CA GLN A 31 -6.84 2.23 -15.52
C GLN A 31 -6.29 1.85 -14.16
N VAL A 32 -5.70 2.84 -13.50
CA VAL A 32 -5.28 2.70 -12.11
C VAL A 32 -6.45 3.10 -11.22
N THR A 33 -6.77 2.25 -10.26
CA THR A 33 -7.78 2.54 -9.24
C THR A 33 -7.10 2.51 -7.88
N LEU A 34 -7.36 3.52 -7.06
CA LEU A 34 -6.82 3.57 -5.69
C LEU A 34 -7.79 2.85 -4.76
N ILE A 35 -7.34 1.74 -4.19
CA ILE A 35 -8.13 0.99 -3.22
C ILE A 35 -7.81 1.55 -1.84
N LYS A 36 -8.84 1.99 -1.14
CA LYS A 36 -8.72 2.49 0.23
C LYS A 36 -8.76 1.32 1.20
N THR A 37 -7.82 1.28 2.13
CA THR A 37 -7.74 0.17 3.09
C THR A 37 -8.34 0.50 4.45
N GLY A 38 -8.44 1.77 4.79
CA GLY A 38 -8.87 2.20 6.12
C GLY A 38 -7.78 2.05 7.18
N LEU A 39 -6.54 1.82 6.76
CA LEU A 39 -5.41 1.56 7.65
C LEU A 39 -4.38 2.66 7.57
N LYS A 40 -3.58 2.78 8.61
CA LYS A 40 -2.33 3.52 8.58
C LYS A 40 -1.29 2.72 9.36
N ALA A 41 -0.01 2.92 9.08
CA ALA A 41 1.06 2.11 9.65
C ALA A 41 2.09 2.98 10.37
N TYR A 42 2.31 2.67 11.63
CA TYR A 42 3.37 3.27 12.41
C TYR A 42 4.61 2.39 12.32
N MET A 43 5.77 3.01 12.19
CA MET A 43 7.03 2.26 12.16
C MET A 43 8.17 3.15 12.67
N LYS A 44 9.31 2.55 12.94
CA LYS A 44 10.49 3.28 13.40
C LYS A 44 11.14 4.01 12.25
N ASP A 45 12.01 4.99 12.58
CA ASP A 45 12.60 5.87 11.58
C ASP A 45 13.48 5.17 10.55
N ASP A 46 14.00 4.00 10.86
CA ASP A 46 14.84 3.22 9.94
C ASP A 46 14.08 2.09 9.24
N GLU A 47 12.76 2.19 9.23
CA GLU A 47 11.90 1.16 8.64
C GLU A 47 10.97 1.76 7.60
N TYR A 48 10.56 0.94 6.66
CA TYR A 48 9.49 1.27 5.72
C TYR A 48 8.59 0.07 5.55
N LEU A 49 7.38 0.32 5.05
CA LEU A 49 6.44 -0.76 4.74
C LEU A 49 6.42 -0.93 3.22
N ALA A 50 6.79 -2.12 2.76
CA ALA A 50 6.71 -2.46 1.34
C ALA A 50 5.39 -3.16 1.08
N ILE A 51 4.63 -2.67 0.09
CA ILE A 51 3.33 -3.23 -0.26
C ILE A 51 3.42 -3.92 -1.61
N PHE A 52 2.97 -5.17 -1.65
CA PHE A 52 2.97 -6.01 -2.85
C PHE A 52 1.55 -6.45 -3.16
N ILE A 53 1.25 -6.63 -4.44
CA ILE A 53 -0.05 -7.20 -4.84
C ILE A 53 -0.10 -8.66 -4.38
N ARG A 54 -1.28 -9.14 -4.04
CA ARG A 54 -1.46 -10.54 -3.70
C ARG A 54 -1.25 -11.39 -4.95
N SER A 55 -0.49 -12.50 -4.84
CA SER A 55 -0.09 -13.27 -6.01
C SER A 55 -1.28 -13.78 -6.85
N SER A 56 -2.36 -14.19 -6.22
CA SER A 56 -3.54 -14.65 -6.97
C SER A 56 -4.18 -13.52 -7.77
N MET A 57 -4.13 -12.31 -7.26
CA MET A 57 -4.64 -11.14 -7.98
C MET A 57 -3.79 -10.85 -9.21
N ALA A 58 -2.48 -10.96 -9.08
CA ALA A 58 -1.58 -10.74 -10.21
C ALA A 58 -1.68 -11.85 -11.25
N ILE A 59 -1.52 -13.10 -10.78
CA ILE A 59 -1.38 -14.24 -11.69
C ILE A 59 -2.71 -14.63 -12.33
N LYS A 60 -3.78 -14.69 -11.53
CA LYS A 60 -5.07 -15.17 -12.03
C LYS A 60 -5.96 -14.08 -12.57
N LYS A 61 -5.87 -12.87 -12.01
CA LYS A 61 -6.79 -11.79 -12.35
C LYS A 61 -6.16 -10.70 -13.19
N GLY A 62 -4.84 -10.74 -13.43
CA GLY A 62 -4.17 -9.74 -14.25
C GLY A 62 -4.16 -8.35 -13.63
N LEU A 63 -4.08 -8.29 -12.31
CA LEU A 63 -4.07 -7.03 -11.56
C LEU A 63 -2.66 -6.78 -11.03
N PHE A 64 -2.15 -5.58 -11.23
CA PHE A 64 -0.79 -5.24 -10.81
C PHE A 64 -0.79 -3.91 -10.08
N LEU A 65 0.16 -3.74 -9.16
CA LEU A 65 0.36 -2.43 -8.56
C LEU A 65 0.92 -1.48 -9.61
N ALA A 66 0.37 -0.28 -9.67
CA ALA A 66 0.81 0.72 -10.65
C ALA A 66 2.29 1.07 -10.50
N ASN A 67 2.80 1.01 -9.28
CA ASN A 67 4.21 1.29 -8.97
C ASN A 67 5.03 0.03 -8.67
N SER A 68 4.55 -1.13 -9.04
CA SER A 68 5.16 -2.45 -8.80
C SER A 68 5.26 -2.81 -7.32
N THR A 69 5.85 -1.97 -6.53
CA THR A 69 5.95 -2.11 -5.07
C THR A 69 5.59 -0.77 -4.45
N GLY A 70 4.65 -0.77 -3.52
CA GLY A 70 4.34 0.44 -2.78
C GLY A 70 5.36 0.64 -1.68
N ILE A 71 5.91 1.83 -1.57
CA ILE A 71 6.86 2.17 -0.50
C ILE A 71 6.18 3.17 0.42
N ILE A 72 5.98 2.76 1.66
CA ILE A 72 5.39 3.63 2.68
C ILE A 72 6.48 3.99 3.67
N ASP A 73 6.88 5.24 3.63
CA ASP A 73 7.95 5.76 4.50
C ASP A 73 7.45 5.96 5.93
N ALA A 74 8.37 5.97 6.88
CA ALA A 74 8.03 6.13 8.29
C ALA A 74 7.28 7.42 8.57
N ASP A 75 7.63 8.50 7.86
CA ASP A 75 7.01 9.80 8.07
C ASP A 75 5.70 10.00 7.30
N TYR A 76 5.23 8.96 6.61
CA TYR A 76 3.91 9.01 5.99
C TYR A 76 2.81 8.93 7.06
N TYR A 77 3.08 8.26 8.16
CA TYR A 77 2.13 8.08 9.26
C TYR A 77 1.72 9.45 9.84
N ASN A 78 0.43 9.67 9.94
CA ASN A 78 -0.14 10.91 10.46
C ASN A 78 0.31 12.17 9.74
N ASN A 79 0.65 12.09 8.44
CA ASN A 79 0.99 13.29 7.68
C ASN A 79 -0.24 14.21 7.61
N GLU A 80 -0.02 15.48 7.37
CA GLU A 80 -1.08 16.49 7.45
C GLU A 80 -2.06 16.44 6.27
N ASP A 81 -1.73 15.75 5.20
CA ASP A 81 -2.61 15.65 4.04
C ASP A 81 -3.69 14.60 4.19
N ASN A 82 -3.34 13.37 4.57
CA ASN A 82 -4.30 12.26 4.66
C ASN A 82 -4.12 11.36 5.88
N GLU A 83 -3.42 11.83 6.89
CA GLU A 83 -3.17 11.09 8.14
C GLU A 83 -2.38 9.78 7.96
N GLY A 84 -1.83 9.55 6.78
CA GLY A 84 -1.12 8.31 6.51
C GLY A 84 -2.00 7.17 6.02
N HIS A 85 -3.18 7.50 5.49
CA HIS A 85 -4.10 6.47 4.98
C HIS A 85 -3.43 5.65 3.89
N LEU A 86 -3.36 4.33 4.09
CA LEU A 86 -2.77 3.42 3.13
C LEU A 86 -3.75 3.15 2.00
N MET A 87 -3.29 3.38 0.79
CA MET A 87 -4.05 3.10 -0.41
C MET A 87 -3.23 2.20 -1.32
N VAL A 88 -3.90 1.33 -2.05
CA VAL A 88 -3.25 0.40 -2.95
C VAL A 88 -3.65 0.77 -4.37
N ALA A 89 -2.68 1.18 -5.18
CA ALA A 89 -2.92 1.62 -6.56
C ALA A 89 -2.82 0.42 -7.49
N VAL A 90 -3.96 -0.02 -8.04
CA VAL A 90 -4.03 -1.25 -8.83
C VAL A 90 -4.41 -0.95 -10.26
N TYR A 91 -3.66 -1.51 -11.20
CA TYR A 91 -3.95 -1.43 -12.64
C TYR A 91 -4.61 -2.72 -13.07
N ASN A 92 -5.75 -2.61 -13.76
CA ASN A 92 -6.48 -3.75 -14.31
C ASN A 92 -6.09 -3.95 -15.77
N THR A 93 -5.41 -5.06 -16.08
CA THR A 93 -4.97 -5.34 -17.45
C THR A 93 -6.03 -6.01 -18.32
N LYS A 94 -7.15 -6.40 -17.73
CA LYS A 94 -8.23 -7.09 -18.45
C LYS A 94 -9.18 -6.08 -19.11
N ASP A 95 -10.05 -6.59 -19.97
CA ASP A 95 -11.01 -5.76 -20.69
C ASP A 95 -12.32 -5.57 -19.95
N GLU A 96 -12.48 -6.22 -18.81
CA GLU A 96 -13.69 -6.14 -17.99
C GLU A 96 -13.38 -5.61 -16.60
N PRO A 97 -14.33 -4.90 -15.98
CA PRO A 97 -14.16 -4.48 -14.59
C PRO A 97 -14.00 -5.68 -13.68
N PHE A 98 -13.19 -5.54 -12.64
CA PHE A 98 -13.05 -6.56 -11.60
C PHE A 98 -13.60 -5.99 -10.30
N HIS A 99 -14.61 -6.64 -9.74
CA HIS A 99 -15.22 -6.18 -8.49
C HIS A 99 -14.46 -6.73 -7.29
N VAL A 100 -14.13 -5.85 -6.34
CA VAL A 100 -13.50 -6.21 -5.08
C VAL A 100 -14.47 -5.86 -3.97
N ASN A 101 -14.76 -6.82 -3.12
CA ASN A 101 -15.64 -6.57 -1.97
C ASN A 101 -14.83 -6.12 -0.77
N LYS A 102 -15.46 -5.30 0.07
CA LYS A 102 -14.86 -4.96 1.36
C LYS A 102 -14.49 -6.24 2.09
N GLY A 103 -13.27 -6.29 2.62
CA GLY A 103 -12.76 -7.47 3.32
C GLY A 103 -12.00 -8.44 2.45
N ASP A 104 -12.05 -8.29 1.13
CA ASP A 104 -11.21 -9.14 0.25
C ASP A 104 -9.75 -8.79 0.43
N ARG A 105 -8.89 -9.80 0.49
CA ARG A 105 -7.44 -9.59 0.57
C ARG A 105 -6.92 -9.20 -0.80
N VAL A 106 -6.31 -8.02 -0.88
CA VAL A 106 -5.85 -7.49 -2.17
C VAL A 106 -4.34 -7.37 -2.24
N ALA A 107 -3.67 -7.24 -1.10
CA ALA A 107 -2.25 -6.98 -1.06
C ALA A 107 -1.63 -7.60 0.18
N GLN A 108 -0.31 -7.48 0.29
CA GLN A 108 0.40 -7.84 1.51
C GLN A 108 1.46 -6.79 1.78
N GLY A 109 1.74 -6.57 3.07
CA GLY A 109 2.73 -5.60 3.51
C GLY A 109 3.82 -6.26 4.31
N ILE A 110 5.06 -5.87 4.05
CA ILE A 110 6.23 -6.38 4.76
C ILE A 110 7.00 -5.21 5.32
N PHE A 111 7.23 -5.19 6.63
CA PHE A 111 8.08 -4.18 7.25
C PHE A 111 9.55 -4.53 7.01
N THR A 112 10.32 -3.53 6.61
CA THR A 112 11.71 -3.73 6.22
C THR A 112 12.57 -2.59 6.75
N LYS A 113 13.78 -2.90 7.17
CA LYS A 113 14.75 -1.87 7.52
C LYS A 113 15.49 -1.41 6.27
N TYR A 114 15.98 -0.17 6.30
CA TYR A 114 16.77 0.35 5.18
C TYR A 114 18.03 1.04 5.70
N LEU A 115 18.96 1.22 4.78
CA LEU A 115 20.23 1.87 5.06
C LEU A 115 20.29 3.16 4.27
N THR A 116 21.10 4.09 4.74
CA THR A 116 21.32 5.36 4.05
C THR A 116 22.73 5.42 3.48
N MET A 117 22.95 6.31 2.54
CA MET A 117 24.27 6.55 1.99
C MET A 117 25.15 7.28 3.00
N ASP A 118 26.46 7.16 2.85
CA ASP A 118 27.38 8.02 3.59
C ASP A 118 27.11 9.47 3.18
N ASP A 119 27.28 10.39 4.10
CA ASP A 119 27.03 11.82 3.87
C ASP A 119 25.59 12.12 3.49
N ASP A 120 24.66 11.36 4.06
CA ASP A 120 23.24 11.63 3.87
C ASP A 120 22.85 12.85 4.71
N HIS A 121 22.17 13.81 4.08
CA HIS A 121 21.78 15.07 4.71
C HIS A 121 20.30 15.39 4.52
N ALA A 122 19.45 14.37 4.46
CA ALA A 122 18.02 14.58 4.28
C ALA A 122 17.39 15.21 5.51
N GLU A 123 16.79 16.39 5.35
CA GLU A 123 16.22 17.14 6.46
C GLU A 123 14.78 17.62 6.22
N GLY A 124 14.20 17.24 5.08
CA GLY A 124 12.84 17.68 4.76
C GLY A 124 11.79 17.06 5.67
N VAL A 125 10.64 17.69 5.74
CA VAL A 125 9.49 17.19 6.50
C VAL A 125 8.38 16.85 5.53
N ARG A 126 7.83 15.62 5.65
CA ARG A 126 6.76 15.17 4.77
C ARG A 126 5.44 15.85 5.09
N THR A 127 4.74 16.32 4.06
CA THR A 127 3.41 16.89 4.22
C THR A 127 2.31 16.00 3.66
N GLY A 128 2.63 15.05 2.77
CA GLY A 128 1.63 14.17 2.19
C GLY A 128 2.22 12.98 1.48
N GLY A 129 1.47 12.42 0.55
CA GLY A 129 1.81 11.18 -0.14
C GLY A 129 2.32 11.39 -1.55
N VAL A 130 1.58 10.93 -2.55
CA VAL A 130 2.02 10.89 -3.93
C VAL A 130 2.48 12.24 -4.44
N GLY A 131 3.76 12.33 -4.79
CA GLY A 131 4.34 13.55 -5.34
C GLY A 131 4.57 14.68 -4.36
N SER A 132 4.30 14.48 -3.08
CA SER A 132 4.39 15.54 -2.10
C SER A 132 5.80 15.88 -1.65
N THR A 133 6.76 15.02 -1.89
CA THR A 133 8.13 15.22 -1.42
C THR A 133 9.00 15.97 -2.42
N GLY A 134 8.39 16.58 -3.38
CA GLY A 134 9.11 17.46 -4.27
C GLY A 134 9.66 16.76 -5.48
N VAL A 135 9.02 16.92 -6.55
CA VAL A 135 9.43 16.31 -7.78
C VAL A 135 10.23 17.22 -8.56
N LYS A 136 10.88 17.80 -8.23
CA LYS A 136 11.74 18.65 -8.92
C LYS A 136 11.39 19.84 -8.99
#